data_94fe583fe45ba05114429b36b4f6e94b
#
_entry.id   94fe583fe45ba05114429b36b4f6e94b
#
_cell.length_a   1.000
_cell.length_b   1.000
_cell.length_c   1.000
_cell.angle_alpha   90.00
_cell.angle_beta   90.00
_cell.angle_gamma   90.00
#
_symmetry.space_group_name_H-M   'P 1'
#
loop_
_entity.id
_entity.type
_entity.pdbx_description
1 polymer ?
#
loop_
_entity_poly.entity_id
_entity_poly.type
_entity_poly.pdbx_seq_one_letter_code
_entity_poly.pdbx_strand_id
1 'polypeptide(L)'
;MFRIVPNRGIREYINTTYKEEFFLKATGIVRRIDDLGRVVIPKEIRRTLRIREGDPLEIFTDREGEIILKKYSPIGELGAFAKEYAESLAQTSGHITCIVDKDQIIAVSGAAKKEFIEKHISASLEKAINQRNVVSAARGDSNFVPILEDDVAESYKHELITPIISEGDVLGAIIFLSGDKKMGEVEGKLAQTAAGFLGKQMEQ
;
A
#
# COMPACT_ATOMS: atom_id res chain seq x y z
N MET A 1 -8.27 -23.93 -11.54
CA MET A 1 -8.47 -22.62 -12.19
C MET A 1 -7.61 -21.60 -11.46
N PHE A 2 -6.82 -20.77 -12.14
CA PHE A 2 -6.02 -19.74 -11.48
C PHE A 2 -6.87 -18.50 -11.26
N ARG A 3 -6.90 -18.00 -10.02
CA ARG A 3 -7.62 -16.80 -9.64
C ARG A 3 -6.65 -15.81 -9.02
N ILE A 4 -6.61 -14.60 -9.54
CA ILE A 4 -5.81 -13.49 -8.98
C ILE A 4 -6.80 -12.50 -8.39
N VAL A 5 -6.70 -12.25 -7.08
CA VAL A 5 -7.61 -11.35 -6.36
C VAL A 5 -6.87 -10.08 -5.91
N PRO A 6 -7.55 -8.93 -5.89
CA PRO A 6 -7.00 -7.72 -5.29
C PRO A 6 -6.78 -7.91 -3.79
N ASN A 7 -5.85 -7.15 -3.22
CA ASN A 7 -5.39 -7.28 -1.84
C ASN A 7 -6.43 -6.80 -0.81
N ARG A 8 -7.53 -7.55 -0.63
CA ARG A 8 -8.45 -7.41 0.50
C ARG A 8 -8.19 -8.50 1.51
N GLY A 9 -8.28 -8.20 2.80
CA GLY A 9 -7.96 -9.13 3.89
C GLY A 9 -8.67 -10.48 3.78
N ILE A 10 -7.94 -11.57 3.99
CA ILE A 10 -8.44 -12.96 3.85
C ILE A 10 -9.64 -13.25 4.75
N ARG A 11 -9.72 -12.64 5.94
CA ARG A 11 -10.86 -12.83 6.86
C ARG A 11 -12.18 -12.29 6.32
N GLU A 12 -12.16 -11.19 5.59
CA GLU A 12 -13.36 -10.67 4.92
C GLU A 12 -13.76 -11.55 3.75
N TYR A 13 -12.79 -12.10 3.02
CA TYR A 13 -13.04 -12.97 1.88
C TYR A 13 -13.83 -14.24 2.26
N ILE A 14 -13.49 -14.88 3.37
CA ILE A 14 -14.18 -16.10 3.84
C ILE A 14 -15.62 -15.79 4.32
N ASN A 15 -15.85 -14.61 4.89
CA ASN A 15 -17.17 -14.21 5.38
C ASN A 15 -18.08 -13.59 4.30
N THR A 16 -17.50 -13.07 3.21
CA THR A 16 -18.25 -12.37 2.15
C THR A 16 -18.71 -13.30 1.03
N THR A 17 -18.20 -14.53 0.97
CA THR A 17 -18.53 -15.52 -0.08
C THR A 17 -20.03 -15.87 -0.13
N TYR A 18 -20.82 -15.48 0.87
CA TYR A 18 -22.25 -15.77 0.92
C TYR A 18 -23.18 -14.58 0.60
N LYS A 19 -22.68 -13.39 0.26
CA LYS A 19 -23.55 -12.20 0.12
C LYS A 19 -23.30 -11.23 -1.04
N GLU A 20 -22.23 -11.37 -1.82
CA GLU A 20 -22.06 -10.52 -3.02
C GLU A 20 -21.63 -11.39 -4.20
N GLU A 21 -22.45 -11.39 -5.26
CA GLU A 21 -22.03 -11.85 -6.59
C GLU A 21 -20.87 -10.98 -7.04
N PHE A 22 -19.65 -11.38 -6.67
CA PHE A 22 -18.45 -10.82 -7.24
C PHE A 22 -18.44 -11.19 -8.72
N PHE A 23 -18.74 -10.26 -9.58
CA PHE A 23 -18.53 -10.36 -11.02
C PHE A 23 -17.03 -10.57 -11.26
N LEU A 24 -16.59 -11.80 -11.15
CA LEU A 24 -15.31 -12.24 -11.67
C LEU A 24 -15.38 -12.07 -13.18
N LYS A 25 -14.70 -11.04 -13.68
CA LYS A 25 -14.44 -10.93 -15.09
C LYS A 25 -13.48 -12.09 -15.43
N ALA A 26 -14.06 -13.24 -15.76
CA ALA A 26 -13.29 -14.35 -16.31
C ALA A 26 -12.62 -13.82 -17.59
N THR A 27 -11.30 -13.67 -17.56
CA THR A 27 -10.56 -13.14 -18.72
C THR A 27 -10.53 -14.15 -19.87
N GLY A 28 -10.97 -15.39 -19.63
CA GLY A 28 -10.99 -16.47 -20.64
C GLY A 28 -9.60 -16.85 -21.18
N ILE A 29 -8.52 -16.33 -20.58
CA ILE A 29 -7.17 -16.59 -21.05
C ILE A 29 -6.68 -17.92 -20.50
N VAL A 30 -6.42 -18.89 -21.40
CA VAL A 30 -5.82 -20.17 -21.07
C VAL A 30 -4.30 -20.07 -21.20
N ARG A 31 -3.57 -20.53 -20.18
CA ARG A 31 -2.12 -20.65 -20.16
C ARG A 31 -1.70 -22.05 -19.79
N ARG A 32 -0.61 -22.51 -20.36
CA ARG A 32 -0.01 -23.81 -20.04
C ARG A 32 1.10 -23.61 -19.00
N ILE A 33 1.23 -24.58 -18.12
CA ILE A 33 2.38 -24.71 -17.24
C ILE A 33 3.53 -25.23 -18.09
N ASP A 34 4.71 -24.61 -17.99
CA ASP A 34 5.91 -25.06 -18.68
C ASP A 34 6.58 -26.24 -17.94
N ASP A 35 7.65 -26.78 -18.51
CA ASP A 35 8.43 -27.90 -17.98
C ASP A 35 9.14 -27.59 -16.65
N LEU A 36 9.26 -26.30 -16.30
CA LEU A 36 9.79 -25.84 -15.02
C LEU A 36 8.69 -25.52 -14.01
N GLY A 37 7.43 -25.82 -14.31
CA GLY A 37 6.29 -25.56 -13.42
C GLY A 37 5.84 -24.09 -13.38
N ARG A 38 6.22 -23.24 -14.35
CA ARG A 38 5.90 -21.81 -14.37
C ARG A 38 4.65 -21.55 -15.21
N VAL A 39 3.86 -20.56 -14.77
CA VAL A 39 2.74 -20.00 -15.53
C VAL A 39 3.02 -18.53 -15.82
N VAL A 40 2.95 -18.14 -17.09
CA VAL A 40 3.12 -16.75 -17.49
C VAL A 40 1.83 -15.98 -17.24
N ILE A 41 1.88 -14.97 -16.35
CA ILE A 41 0.80 -14.03 -16.13
C ILE A 41 0.82 -13.01 -17.28
N PRO A 42 -0.26 -12.91 -18.10
CA PRO A 42 -0.32 -11.96 -19.21
C PRO A 42 -0.09 -10.52 -18.79
N LYS A 43 0.53 -9.73 -19.69
CA LYS A 43 0.85 -8.32 -19.44
C LYS A 43 -0.40 -7.50 -19.10
N GLU A 44 -1.53 -7.79 -19.72
CA GLU A 44 -2.82 -7.13 -19.50
C GLU A 44 -3.30 -7.36 -18.05
N ILE A 45 -3.21 -8.60 -17.57
CA ILE A 45 -3.57 -8.95 -16.18
C ILE A 45 -2.60 -8.27 -15.21
N ARG A 46 -1.29 -8.36 -15.47
CA ARG A 46 -0.29 -7.71 -14.63
C ARG A 46 -0.54 -6.20 -14.52
N ARG A 47 -0.85 -5.55 -15.65
CA ARG A 47 -1.17 -4.12 -15.68
C ARG A 47 -2.43 -3.79 -14.86
N THR A 48 -3.51 -4.57 -15.05
CA THR A 48 -4.78 -4.34 -14.34
C THR A 48 -4.64 -4.51 -12.83
N LEU A 49 -3.82 -5.48 -12.40
CA LEU A 49 -3.59 -5.80 -11.00
C LEU A 49 -2.31 -5.14 -10.45
N ARG A 50 -1.66 -4.28 -11.24
CA ARG A 50 -0.40 -3.59 -10.89
C ARG A 50 0.71 -4.53 -10.41
N ILE A 51 0.74 -5.74 -10.98
CA ILE A 51 1.81 -6.71 -10.72
C ILE A 51 3.01 -6.38 -11.61
N ARG A 52 4.16 -6.15 -11.00
CA ARG A 52 5.41 -5.84 -11.68
C ARG A 52 6.34 -7.05 -11.69
N GLU A 53 7.36 -6.98 -12.51
CA GLU A 53 8.48 -7.90 -12.43
C GLU A 53 9.19 -7.76 -11.09
N GLY A 54 9.44 -8.90 -10.41
CA GLY A 54 10.03 -8.92 -9.08
C GLY A 54 9.03 -8.77 -7.92
N ASP A 55 7.76 -8.42 -8.16
CA ASP A 55 6.76 -8.38 -7.09
C ASP A 55 6.55 -9.78 -6.51
N PRO A 56 6.63 -9.96 -5.19
CA PRO A 56 6.32 -11.22 -4.55
C PRO A 56 4.83 -11.52 -4.62
N LEU A 57 4.49 -12.75 -4.99
CA LEU A 57 3.11 -13.23 -4.99
C LEU A 57 2.97 -14.39 -4.03
N GLU A 58 1.98 -14.29 -3.17
CA GLU A 58 1.57 -15.36 -2.29
C GLU A 58 0.59 -16.28 -3.01
N ILE A 59 0.76 -17.59 -2.85
CA ILE A 59 -0.02 -18.62 -3.54
C ILE A 59 -0.91 -19.30 -2.51
N PHE A 60 -2.22 -19.20 -2.71
CA PHE A 60 -3.22 -19.92 -1.94
C PHE A 60 -3.91 -20.98 -2.79
N THR A 61 -4.40 -22.01 -2.16
CA THR A 61 -5.30 -22.99 -2.77
C THR A 61 -6.60 -23.04 -1.99
N ASP A 62 -7.73 -23.13 -2.69
CA ASP A 62 -9.01 -23.32 -2.06
C ASP A 62 -9.48 -24.78 -2.11
N ARG A 63 -10.66 -25.04 -1.55
CA ARG A 63 -11.24 -26.40 -1.51
C ARG A 63 -11.79 -26.86 -2.86
N GLU A 64 -12.01 -25.96 -3.79
CA GLU A 64 -12.53 -26.22 -5.13
C GLU A 64 -11.40 -26.52 -6.14
N GLY A 65 -10.13 -26.45 -5.68
CA GLY A 65 -8.95 -26.70 -6.50
C GLY A 65 -8.51 -25.48 -7.29
N GLU A 66 -8.94 -24.28 -6.91
CA GLU A 66 -8.45 -23.03 -7.48
C GLU A 66 -7.08 -22.68 -6.90
N ILE A 67 -6.22 -22.07 -7.71
CA ILE A 67 -4.99 -21.44 -7.28
C ILE A 67 -5.21 -19.93 -7.30
N ILE A 68 -5.08 -19.30 -6.14
CA ILE A 68 -5.27 -17.87 -5.94
C ILE A 68 -3.89 -17.25 -5.75
N LEU A 69 -3.56 -16.29 -6.61
CA LEU A 69 -2.36 -15.48 -6.48
C LEU A 69 -2.73 -14.13 -5.88
N LYS A 70 -2.09 -13.77 -4.78
CA LYS A 70 -2.26 -12.48 -4.11
C LYS A 70 -0.92 -11.76 -4.08
N LYS A 71 -0.93 -10.45 -4.32
CA LYS A 71 0.27 -9.64 -4.15
C LYS A 71 0.63 -9.62 -2.66
N TYR A 72 1.87 -10.01 -2.34
CA TYR A 72 2.35 -10.00 -0.97
C TYR A 72 2.76 -8.59 -0.55
N SER A 73 2.27 -8.15 0.60
CA SER A 73 2.62 -6.87 1.21
C SER A 73 3.01 -7.11 2.67
N PRO A 74 4.32 -7.06 3.02
CA PRO A 74 4.75 -7.22 4.41
C PRO A 74 4.06 -6.24 5.36
N ILE A 75 3.92 -4.98 4.95
CA ILE A 75 3.22 -3.96 5.74
C ILE A 75 1.73 -4.27 5.86
N GLY A 76 1.13 -4.83 4.81
CA GLY A 76 -0.27 -5.27 4.82
C GLY A 76 -0.56 -6.36 5.85
N GLU A 77 0.41 -7.25 6.13
CA GLU A 77 0.31 -8.28 7.17
C GLU A 77 0.21 -7.67 8.58
N LEU A 78 0.78 -6.48 8.79
CA LEU A 78 0.68 -5.76 10.06
C LEU A 78 -0.69 -5.09 10.31
N GLY A 79 -1.67 -5.24 9.46
CA GLY A 79 -2.99 -4.60 9.42
C GLY A 79 -3.49 -3.93 10.70
N ALA A 80 -3.78 -4.70 11.76
CA ALA A 80 -4.24 -4.13 13.03
C ALA A 80 -3.16 -3.27 13.71
N PHE A 81 -1.91 -3.73 13.73
CA PHE A 81 -0.79 -3.00 14.30
C PHE A 81 -0.52 -1.69 13.55
N ALA A 82 -0.52 -1.71 12.21
CA ALA A 82 -0.32 -0.51 11.40
C ALA A 82 -1.38 0.55 11.70
N LYS A 83 -2.63 0.12 11.96
CA LYS A 83 -3.72 1.02 12.36
C LYS A 83 -3.46 1.68 13.72
N GLU A 84 -3.15 0.89 14.75
CA GLU A 84 -2.85 1.39 16.09
C GLU A 84 -1.62 2.31 16.07
N TYR A 85 -0.63 1.97 15.26
CA TYR A 85 0.57 2.76 15.11
C TYR A 85 0.29 4.10 14.42
N ALA A 86 -0.52 4.11 13.34
CA ALA A 86 -0.97 5.33 12.70
C ALA A 86 -1.78 6.22 13.65
N GLU A 87 -2.62 5.63 14.52
CA GLU A 87 -3.37 6.37 15.54
C GLU A 87 -2.44 7.02 16.56
N SER A 88 -1.44 6.31 17.07
CA SER A 88 -0.44 6.84 17.99
C SER A 88 0.36 8.00 17.38
N LEU A 89 0.81 7.83 16.13
CA LEU A 89 1.55 8.86 15.41
C LEU A 89 0.70 10.10 15.15
N ALA A 90 -0.57 9.94 14.76
CA ALA A 90 -1.48 11.06 14.53
C ALA A 90 -1.77 11.84 15.83
N GLN A 91 -1.97 11.13 16.96
CA GLN A 91 -2.17 11.75 18.27
C GLN A 91 -0.94 12.54 18.72
N THR A 92 0.26 11.99 18.50
CA THR A 92 1.52 12.63 18.93
C THR A 92 1.89 13.81 18.04
N SER A 93 1.76 13.68 16.72
CA SER A 93 2.15 14.72 15.76
C SER A 93 1.07 15.81 15.58
N GLY A 94 -0.20 15.47 15.83
CA GLY A 94 -1.34 16.32 15.51
C GLY A 94 -1.62 16.45 14.01
N HIS A 95 -1.07 15.53 13.20
CA HIS A 95 -1.21 15.51 11.74
C HIS A 95 -1.97 14.28 11.27
N ILE A 96 -2.56 14.36 10.07
CA ILE A 96 -3.07 13.17 9.39
C ILE A 96 -1.87 12.25 9.14
N THR A 97 -1.99 11.00 9.56
CA THR A 97 -0.95 10.00 9.38
C THR A 97 -1.45 8.87 8.51
N CYS A 98 -0.72 8.58 7.43
CA CYS A 98 -0.95 7.43 6.58
C CYS A 98 0.25 6.47 6.65
N ILE A 99 -0.04 5.17 6.66
CA ILE A 99 0.94 4.11 6.41
C ILE A 99 0.55 3.46 5.11
N VAL A 100 1.48 3.44 4.17
CA VAL A 100 1.25 2.92 2.81
C VAL A 100 2.23 1.80 2.49
N ASP A 101 1.80 0.85 1.68
CA ASP A 101 2.71 -0.06 0.98
C ASP A 101 3.06 0.51 -0.41
N LYS A 102 3.56 -0.32 -1.32
CA LYS A 102 3.93 0.10 -2.68
C LYS A 102 2.73 0.38 -3.59
N ASP A 103 1.50 0.07 -3.17
CA ASP A 103 0.31 0.14 -4.02
C ASP A 103 -0.85 0.89 -3.41
N GLN A 104 -1.03 0.82 -2.08
CA GLN A 104 -2.24 1.30 -1.42
C GLN A 104 -1.99 1.83 -0.01
N ILE A 105 -2.97 2.54 0.52
CA ILE A 105 -2.98 2.99 1.90
C ILE A 105 -3.47 1.87 2.81
N ILE A 106 -2.60 1.40 3.72
CA ILE A 106 -2.85 0.32 4.68
C ILE A 106 -3.54 0.84 5.93
N ALA A 107 -3.11 2.00 6.43
CA ALA A 107 -3.70 2.60 7.61
C ALA A 107 -3.74 4.12 7.47
N VAL A 108 -4.77 4.75 8.07
CA VAL A 108 -4.89 6.21 8.18
C VAL A 108 -5.49 6.58 9.51
N SER A 109 -5.01 7.67 10.09
CA SER A 109 -5.58 8.33 11.27
C SER A 109 -5.52 9.85 11.14
N GLY A 110 -6.44 10.54 11.81
CA GLY A 110 -6.55 12.01 11.72
C GLY A 110 -7.37 12.53 10.53
N ALA A 111 -7.90 11.62 9.68
CA ALA A 111 -8.78 11.96 8.55
C ALA A 111 -9.94 10.96 8.41
N ALA A 112 -10.88 11.26 7.53
CA ALA A 112 -11.98 10.36 7.21
C ALA A 112 -11.46 9.10 6.50
N LYS A 113 -11.58 7.95 7.15
CA LYS A 113 -11.03 6.67 6.65
C LYS A 113 -11.46 6.35 5.22
N LYS A 114 -12.72 6.61 4.86
CA LYS A 114 -13.28 6.34 3.53
C LYS A 114 -12.59 7.09 2.39
N GLU A 115 -11.88 8.19 2.71
CA GLU A 115 -11.18 9.00 1.71
C GLU A 115 -9.81 8.42 1.34
N PHE A 116 -9.24 7.58 2.21
CA PHE A 116 -7.86 7.10 2.08
C PHE A 116 -7.74 5.58 2.06
N ILE A 117 -8.40 4.85 2.97
CA ILE A 117 -8.20 3.40 3.16
C ILE A 117 -8.49 2.61 1.88
N GLU A 118 -7.60 1.66 1.58
CA GLU A 118 -7.65 0.77 0.41
C GLU A 118 -7.58 1.50 -0.95
N LYS A 119 -7.37 2.82 -0.94
CA LYS A 119 -7.14 3.55 -2.18
C LYS A 119 -5.71 3.36 -2.67
N HIS A 120 -5.57 3.33 -3.99
CA HIS A 120 -4.27 3.24 -4.63
C HIS A 120 -3.49 4.54 -4.49
N ILE A 121 -2.21 4.40 -4.16
CA ILE A 121 -1.28 5.53 -4.18
C ILE A 121 -1.02 5.97 -5.62
N SER A 122 -0.67 7.25 -5.79
CA SER A 122 -0.32 7.77 -7.10
C SER A 122 1.00 7.18 -7.63
N ALA A 123 1.15 7.14 -8.96
CA ALA A 123 2.42 6.75 -9.58
C ALA A 123 3.58 7.68 -9.20
N SER A 124 3.28 8.95 -8.88
CA SER A 124 4.26 9.93 -8.41
C SER A 124 4.75 9.60 -7.00
N LEU A 125 3.82 9.24 -6.10
CA LEU A 125 4.17 8.82 -4.73
C LEU A 125 4.99 7.54 -4.75
N GLU A 126 4.61 6.56 -5.53
CA GLU A 126 5.36 5.34 -5.69
C GLU A 126 6.80 5.60 -6.15
N LYS A 127 6.97 6.48 -7.15
CA LYS A 127 8.30 6.88 -7.62
C LYS A 127 9.10 7.58 -6.52
N ALA A 128 8.48 8.49 -5.75
CA ALA A 128 9.13 9.19 -4.65
C ALA A 128 9.60 8.22 -3.56
N ILE A 129 8.75 7.27 -3.15
CA ILE A 129 9.08 6.24 -2.16
C ILE A 129 10.28 5.40 -2.64
N ASN A 130 10.28 4.98 -3.91
CA ASN A 130 11.35 4.16 -4.47
C ASN A 130 12.69 4.91 -4.60
N GLN A 131 12.69 6.23 -4.58
CA GLN A 131 13.93 7.04 -4.52
C GLN A 131 14.61 7.01 -3.14
N ARG A 132 13.96 6.45 -2.12
CA ARG A 132 14.46 6.28 -0.75
C ARG A 132 14.79 7.59 -0.02
N ASN A 133 14.32 8.70 -0.52
CA ASN A 133 14.53 10.01 0.06
C ASN A 133 13.30 10.47 0.84
N VAL A 134 13.55 11.19 1.94
CA VAL A 134 12.47 11.89 2.63
C VAL A 134 12.04 13.09 1.79
N VAL A 135 10.74 13.21 1.55
CA VAL A 135 10.14 14.37 0.86
C VAL A 135 9.39 15.20 1.89
N SER A 136 9.70 16.48 1.96
CA SER A 136 8.93 17.47 2.70
C SER A 136 8.58 18.59 1.74
N ALA A 137 7.29 18.81 1.49
CA ALA A 137 6.83 19.74 0.48
C ALA A 137 5.53 20.44 0.89
N ALA A 138 5.33 21.65 0.36
CA ALA A 138 4.06 22.33 0.39
C ALA A 138 3.41 22.29 -1.00
N ARG A 139 2.09 22.40 -1.04
CA ARG A 139 1.35 22.47 -2.30
C ARG A 139 1.84 23.68 -3.11
N GLY A 140 2.26 23.43 -4.34
CA GLY A 140 2.89 24.41 -5.22
C GLY A 140 4.41 24.27 -5.31
N ASP A 141 5.05 23.53 -4.42
CA ASP A 141 6.46 23.19 -4.56
C ASP A 141 6.68 22.20 -5.70
N SER A 142 7.81 22.26 -6.38
CA SER A 142 8.15 21.37 -7.49
C SER A 142 8.30 19.91 -7.08
N ASN A 143 8.53 19.63 -5.80
CA ASN A 143 8.68 18.31 -5.22
C ASN A 143 7.43 17.84 -4.48
N PHE A 144 6.30 18.58 -4.57
CA PHE A 144 5.02 18.12 -4.02
C PHE A 144 4.51 16.90 -4.81
N VAL A 145 4.05 15.89 -4.07
CA VAL A 145 3.67 14.60 -4.62
C VAL A 145 2.21 14.27 -4.27
N PRO A 146 1.30 14.17 -5.24
CA PRO A 146 -0.06 13.70 -4.98
C PRO A 146 -0.05 12.32 -4.32
N ILE A 147 -0.77 12.15 -3.21
CA ILE A 147 -0.76 10.88 -2.46
C ILE A 147 -1.62 9.81 -3.16
N LEU A 148 -2.80 10.20 -3.66
CA LEU A 148 -3.74 9.30 -4.32
C LEU A 148 -3.76 9.53 -5.83
N GLU A 149 -4.20 8.52 -6.60
CA GLU A 149 -4.44 8.68 -8.04
C GLU A 149 -5.56 9.69 -8.31
N ASP A 150 -6.66 9.54 -7.58
CA ASP A 150 -7.77 10.50 -7.60
C ASP A 150 -7.49 11.53 -6.50
N ASP A 151 -6.64 12.50 -6.81
CA ASP A 151 -6.21 13.51 -5.82
C ASP A 151 -7.42 14.20 -5.20
N VAL A 152 -7.73 13.85 -3.96
CA VAL A 152 -8.65 14.62 -3.09
C VAL A 152 -7.88 15.87 -2.63
N ALA A 153 -7.48 16.64 -3.62
CA ALA A 153 -6.42 17.64 -3.58
C ALA A 153 -6.66 18.81 -2.64
N GLU A 154 -7.83 18.92 -2.00
CA GLU A 154 -8.16 20.09 -1.18
C GLU A 154 -7.95 19.84 0.32
N SER A 155 -7.75 18.60 0.75
CA SER A 155 -7.74 18.27 2.18
C SER A 155 -6.42 18.55 2.89
N TYR A 156 -5.30 18.73 2.18
CA TYR A 156 -3.99 19.03 2.77
C TYR A 156 -3.13 19.93 1.88
N LYS A 157 -2.27 20.73 2.51
CA LYS A 157 -1.35 21.67 1.85
C LYS A 157 0.12 21.34 2.07
N HIS A 158 0.42 20.55 3.09
CA HIS A 158 1.78 20.13 3.43
C HIS A 158 1.85 18.64 3.56
N GLU A 159 2.95 18.05 3.13
CA GLU A 159 3.24 16.63 3.19
C GLU A 159 4.66 16.36 3.67
N LEU A 160 4.82 15.26 4.39
CA LEU A 160 6.10 14.69 4.76
C LEU A 160 6.03 13.19 4.48
N ILE A 161 6.84 12.71 3.55
CA ILE A 161 6.88 11.32 3.10
C ILE A 161 8.21 10.72 3.53
N THR A 162 8.18 9.64 4.31
CA THR A 162 9.36 8.95 4.82
C THR A 162 9.30 7.48 4.43
N PRO A 163 10.17 7.00 3.53
CA PRO A 163 10.17 5.60 3.10
C PRO A 163 10.46 4.63 4.25
N ILE A 164 9.77 3.49 4.23
CA ILE A 164 10.02 2.34 5.10
C ILE A 164 10.93 1.40 4.34
N ILE A 165 12.11 1.15 4.89
CA ILE A 165 13.14 0.32 4.27
C ILE A 165 13.48 -0.83 5.21
N SER A 166 13.52 -2.05 4.69
CA SER A 166 13.93 -3.26 5.38
C SER A 166 14.90 -4.02 4.50
N GLU A 167 16.05 -4.44 5.03
CA GLU A 167 17.10 -5.19 4.33
C GLU A 167 17.52 -4.60 2.97
N GLY A 168 17.40 -3.29 2.83
CA GLY A 168 17.70 -2.58 1.58
C GLY A 168 16.52 -2.47 0.61
N ASP A 169 15.40 -3.11 0.87
CA ASP A 169 14.19 -3.02 0.07
C ASP A 169 13.22 -1.97 0.61
N VAL A 170 12.64 -1.20 -0.30
CA VAL A 170 11.54 -0.28 0.04
C VAL A 170 10.26 -1.09 0.18
N LEU A 171 9.61 -1.01 1.34
CA LEU A 171 8.34 -1.71 1.61
C LEU A 171 7.13 -0.80 1.46
N GLY A 172 7.31 0.51 1.70
CA GLY A 172 6.24 1.50 1.70
C GLY A 172 6.71 2.83 2.28
N ALA A 173 5.80 3.59 2.92
CA ALA A 173 6.15 4.84 3.57
C ALA A 173 5.24 5.18 4.76
N ILE A 174 5.78 5.99 5.69
CA ILE A 174 5.02 6.81 6.63
C ILE A 174 4.79 8.17 5.97
N ILE A 175 3.56 8.66 6.01
CA ILE A 175 3.20 9.95 5.43
C ILE A 175 2.45 10.77 6.47
N PHE A 176 2.93 11.99 6.71
CA PHE A 176 2.18 13.00 7.46
C PHE A 176 1.61 14.03 6.49
N LEU A 177 0.35 14.39 6.69
CA LEU A 177 -0.35 15.41 5.91
C LEU A 177 -0.92 16.47 6.83
N SER A 178 -0.84 17.74 6.41
CA SER A 178 -1.36 18.87 7.18
C SER A 178 -2.08 19.87 6.29
N GLY A 179 -3.21 20.39 6.77
CA GLY A 179 -3.94 21.46 6.08
C GLY A 179 -3.21 22.81 6.15
N ASP A 180 -2.82 23.23 7.34
CA ASP A 180 -2.32 24.60 7.56
C ASP A 180 -0.98 24.67 8.27
N LYS A 181 -0.56 23.63 8.99
CA LYS A 181 0.67 23.63 9.75
C LYS A 181 1.82 23.09 8.93
N LYS A 182 2.87 23.89 8.77
CA LYS A 182 4.14 23.44 8.20
C LYS A 182 4.80 22.44 9.15
N MET A 183 5.23 21.33 8.63
CA MET A 183 5.97 20.31 9.36
C MET A 183 7.47 20.65 9.40
N GLY A 184 8.09 20.38 10.54
CA GLY A 184 9.49 20.72 10.81
C GLY A 184 10.37 19.50 11.12
N GLU A 185 11.45 19.76 11.84
CA GLU A 185 12.44 18.76 12.20
C GLU A 185 11.86 17.69 13.15
N VAL A 186 10.93 18.08 14.04
CA VAL A 186 10.33 17.15 15.01
C VAL A 186 9.50 16.09 14.29
N GLU A 187 8.63 16.53 13.38
CA GLU A 187 7.80 15.64 12.56
C GLU A 187 8.70 14.76 11.68
N GLY A 188 9.78 15.32 11.14
CA GLY A 188 10.77 14.58 10.36
C GLY A 188 11.41 13.44 11.15
N LYS A 189 11.88 13.71 12.37
CA LYS A 189 12.48 12.69 13.25
C LYS A 189 11.46 11.65 13.71
N LEU A 190 10.23 12.09 14.01
CA LEU A 190 9.14 11.18 14.37
C LEU A 190 8.83 10.21 13.22
N ALA A 191 8.67 10.71 12.00
CA ALA A 191 8.42 9.89 10.83
C ALA A 191 9.58 8.93 10.52
N GLN A 192 10.82 9.40 10.64
CA GLN A 192 12.02 8.54 10.45
C GLN A 192 12.10 7.43 11.50
N THR A 193 11.83 7.76 12.78
CA THR A 193 11.81 6.76 13.85
C THR A 193 10.73 5.71 13.60
N ALA A 194 9.53 6.16 13.19
CA ALA A 194 8.42 5.30 12.88
C ALA A 194 8.72 4.37 11.68
N ALA A 195 9.27 4.93 10.60
CA ALA A 195 9.65 4.17 9.42
C ALA A 195 10.76 3.15 9.71
N GLY A 196 11.78 3.55 10.47
CA GLY A 196 12.85 2.65 10.90
C GLY A 196 12.36 1.52 11.81
N PHE A 197 11.41 1.81 12.71
CA PHE A 197 10.81 0.78 13.54
C PHE A 197 10.02 -0.25 12.72
N LEU A 198 9.16 0.22 11.79
CA LEU A 198 8.42 -0.68 10.89
C LEU A 198 9.36 -1.50 10.00
N GLY A 199 10.42 -0.89 9.47
CA GLY A 199 11.42 -1.62 8.71
C GLY A 199 12.04 -2.78 9.49
N LYS A 200 12.43 -2.54 10.75
CA LYS A 200 12.99 -3.58 11.62
C LYS A 200 11.99 -4.67 12.03
N GLN A 201 10.70 -4.35 12.14
CA GLN A 201 9.67 -5.36 12.40
C GLN A 201 9.51 -6.33 11.23
N MET A 202 9.91 -5.93 10.03
CA MET A 202 9.83 -6.75 8.81
C MET A 202 11.09 -7.60 8.56
N GLU A 203 12.15 -7.43 9.35
CA GLU A 203 13.37 -8.25 9.31
C GLU A 203 13.23 -9.59 10.06
N GLN A 204 12.07 -9.83 10.69
CA GLN A 204 11.76 -11.06 11.44
C GLN A 204 10.92 -11.99 10.57
#